data_506a6136f030d5730d09b97edcdbc37d
#
_entry.id   506a6136f030d5730d09b97edcdbc37d
#
_cell.length_a   1.000
_cell.length_b   1.000
_cell.length_c   1.000
_cell.angle_alpha   90.00
_cell.angle_beta   90.00
_cell.angle_gamma   90.00
#
_symmetry.space_group_name_H-M   'P 1'
#
loop_
_entity.id
_entity.type
_entity.pdbx_description
1 polymer ?
#
loop_
_entity_poly.entity_id
_entity_poly.type
_entity_poly.pdbx_seq_one_letter_code
_entity_poly.pdbx_strand_id
1 'polypeptide(L)'
;STSGALMLVGAMVWTIHWILAQRSVSASNPGADQERLSVLRKFLIYGVLLVSAWQIFFALSQLLRNIFLSLFSTPLTDMGQALADTVPALFVYSIAWLYYWRVAYNDNLLTAEDTRCATVRRWYFYLISYGTLSILMFYTADLGRRLWEAATRAGGFGAGAESPLVSDVAWIVVAATFWLSHWLIVQRVTSLSEDEQRSVLRKVYLYFMVFQTLSVTVTSLAFFLNSVLRLILGTSPLGSSGESL
;
A
#
# COMPACT_ATOMS: atom_id res chain seq x y z
N SER A 1 -5.67 25.51 19.35
CA SER A 1 -6.13 24.12 19.46
C SER A 1 -5.01 23.23 19.97
N THR A 2 -5.34 22.23 20.76
CA THR A 2 -4.38 21.26 21.34
C THR A 2 -3.52 20.59 20.26
N SER A 3 -4.12 20.29 19.11
CA SER A 3 -3.42 19.70 17.96
C SER A 3 -2.30 20.58 17.40
N GLY A 4 -2.48 21.90 17.35
CA GLY A 4 -1.45 22.83 16.89
C GLY A 4 -0.27 22.92 17.86
N ALA A 5 -0.52 22.88 19.16
CA ALA A 5 0.54 22.87 20.16
C ALA A 5 1.37 21.57 20.09
N LEU A 6 0.72 20.41 19.97
CA LEU A 6 1.39 19.12 19.80
C LEU A 6 2.24 19.06 18.51
N MET A 7 1.71 19.61 17.41
CA MET A 7 2.45 19.71 16.15
C MET A 7 3.73 20.54 16.30
N LEU A 8 3.63 21.71 16.93
CA LEU A 8 4.80 22.58 17.14
C LEU A 8 5.86 21.93 18.03
N VAL A 9 5.46 21.35 19.16
CA VAL A 9 6.40 20.65 20.05
C VAL A 9 7.03 19.45 19.34
N GLY A 10 6.24 18.63 18.66
CA GLY A 10 6.75 17.48 17.90
C GLY A 10 7.72 17.89 16.79
N ALA A 11 7.41 18.95 16.04
CA ALA A 11 8.29 19.47 15.00
C ALA A 11 9.61 20.00 15.57
N MET A 12 9.59 20.72 16.70
CA MET A 12 10.81 21.22 17.35
C MET A 12 11.69 20.06 17.85
N VAL A 13 11.11 19.10 18.56
CA VAL A 13 11.84 17.93 19.07
C VAL A 13 12.45 17.13 17.92
N TRP A 14 11.66 16.85 16.89
CA TRP A 14 12.14 16.13 15.69
C TRP A 14 13.28 16.91 15.01
N THR A 15 13.12 18.22 14.78
CA THR A 15 14.11 19.03 14.08
C THR A 15 15.45 19.03 14.80
N ILE A 16 15.45 19.21 16.14
CA ILE A 16 16.67 19.23 16.94
C ILE A 16 17.40 17.88 16.85
N HIS A 17 16.70 16.78 17.13
CA HIS A 17 17.30 15.45 17.09
C HIS A 17 17.77 15.06 15.69
N TRP A 18 17.00 15.43 14.66
CA TRP A 18 17.36 15.14 13.29
C TRP A 18 18.59 15.92 12.81
N ILE A 19 18.71 17.21 13.18
CA ILE A 19 19.91 18.01 12.89
C ILE A 19 21.14 17.39 13.56
N LEU A 20 21.03 16.95 14.81
CA LEU A 20 22.13 16.26 15.51
C LEU A 20 22.51 14.96 14.79
N ALA A 21 21.53 14.13 14.39
CA ALA A 21 21.76 12.92 13.64
C ALA A 21 22.36 13.18 12.24
N GLN A 22 22.04 14.30 11.59
CA GLN A 22 22.66 14.66 10.31
C GLN A 22 24.08 15.19 10.46
N ARG A 23 24.38 15.87 11.57
CA ARG A 23 25.76 16.30 11.87
C ARG A 23 26.71 15.13 12.09
N SER A 24 26.24 14.02 12.66
CA SER A 24 27.08 12.83 12.88
C SER A 24 27.52 12.16 11.59
N VAL A 25 26.79 12.32 10.49
CA VAL A 25 27.14 11.78 9.14
C VAL A 25 27.78 12.80 8.23
N SER A 26 28.13 13.99 8.70
CA SER A 26 28.82 15.02 7.89
C SER A 26 30.21 14.54 7.49
N ALA A 27 30.69 14.96 6.31
CA ALA A 27 31.99 14.57 5.78
C ALA A 27 33.18 14.96 6.67
N SER A 28 32.99 15.96 7.56
CA SER A 28 34.00 16.41 8.52
C SER A 28 34.08 15.53 9.78
N ASN A 29 33.16 14.54 9.98
CA ASN A 29 33.18 13.65 11.11
C ASN A 29 33.96 12.37 10.79
N PRO A 30 35.03 12.01 11.53
CA PRO A 30 35.78 10.76 11.28
C PRO A 30 34.96 9.48 11.39
N GLY A 31 33.83 9.51 12.15
CA GLY A 31 32.90 8.37 12.30
C GLY A 31 31.72 8.37 11.32
N ALA A 32 31.71 9.27 10.34
CA ALA A 32 30.55 9.46 9.45
C ALA A 32 30.14 8.17 8.70
N ASP A 33 31.09 7.39 8.22
CA ASP A 33 30.81 6.16 7.50
C ASP A 33 30.21 5.07 8.42
N GLN A 34 30.73 4.97 9.64
CA GLN A 34 30.20 4.04 10.63
C GLN A 34 28.75 4.40 11.01
N GLU A 35 28.45 5.70 11.13
CA GLU A 35 27.10 6.17 11.42
C GLU A 35 26.15 5.95 10.23
N ARG A 36 26.59 6.13 8.98
CA ARG A 36 25.80 5.81 7.78
C ARG A 36 25.48 4.33 7.68
N LEU A 37 26.36 3.44 8.17
CA LEU A 37 26.17 1.99 8.25
C LEU A 37 25.44 1.56 9.54
N SER A 38 24.98 2.49 10.37
CA SER A 38 24.20 2.19 11.56
C SER A 38 22.83 1.61 11.17
N VAL A 39 22.57 0.38 11.62
CA VAL A 39 21.28 -0.30 11.41
C VAL A 39 20.12 0.51 12.00
N LEU A 40 20.34 1.17 13.15
CA LEU A 40 19.32 2.00 13.80
C LEU A 40 18.93 3.20 12.92
N ARG A 41 19.93 3.88 12.31
CA ARG A 41 19.71 4.97 11.38
C ARG A 41 18.91 4.49 10.14
N LYS A 42 19.34 3.39 9.54
CA LYS A 42 18.62 2.80 8.38
C LYS A 42 17.21 2.38 8.75
N PHE A 43 17.01 1.78 9.92
CA PHE A 43 15.69 1.42 10.43
C PHE A 43 14.76 2.63 10.57
N LEU A 44 15.27 3.75 11.13
CA LEU A 44 14.50 4.99 11.23
C LEU A 44 14.13 5.53 9.83
N ILE A 45 15.11 5.63 8.93
CA ILE A 45 14.89 6.17 7.57
C ILE A 45 13.87 5.32 6.81
N TYR A 46 14.08 4.01 6.73
CA TYR A 46 13.16 3.10 6.01
C TYR A 46 11.83 2.92 6.74
N GLY A 47 11.79 3.05 8.07
CA GLY A 47 10.55 3.09 8.84
C GLY A 47 9.68 4.30 8.49
N VAL A 48 10.26 5.49 8.42
CA VAL A 48 9.54 6.70 7.98
C VAL A 48 9.11 6.57 6.52
N LEU A 49 9.96 6.03 5.64
CA LEU A 49 9.60 5.76 4.25
C LEU A 49 8.42 4.79 4.15
N LEU A 50 8.41 3.73 4.96
CA LEU A 50 7.33 2.74 4.99
C LEU A 50 6.01 3.37 5.41
N VAL A 51 5.99 4.10 6.52
CA VAL A 51 4.79 4.80 7.01
C VAL A 51 4.31 5.82 5.98
N SER A 52 5.21 6.64 5.44
CA SER A 52 4.86 7.65 4.44
C SER A 52 4.29 7.02 3.17
N ALA A 53 4.89 5.95 2.66
CA ALA A 53 4.40 5.24 1.48
C ALA A 53 2.99 4.67 1.69
N TRP A 54 2.70 4.09 2.87
CA TRP A 54 1.36 3.62 3.23
C TRP A 54 0.34 4.75 3.31
N GLN A 55 0.70 5.87 3.91
CA GLN A 55 -0.20 7.03 4.00
C GLN A 55 -0.47 7.64 2.62
N ILE A 56 0.54 7.73 1.74
CA ILE A 56 0.37 8.15 0.35
C ILE A 56 -0.56 7.17 -0.38
N PHE A 57 -0.34 5.86 -0.23
CA PHE A 57 -1.17 4.83 -0.83
C PHE A 57 -2.64 4.98 -0.43
N PHE A 58 -2.94 5.11 0.87
CA PHE A 58 -4.31 5.27 1.35
C PHE A 58 -4.94 6.60 0.90
N ALA A 59 -4.21 7.71 1.03
CA ALA A 59 -4.71 9.01 0.60
C ALA A 59 -4.99 9.04 -0.91
N LEU A 60 -4.09 8.47 -1.73
CA LEU A 60 -4.29 8.39 -3.18
C LEU A 60 -5.47 7.49 -3.56
N SER A 61 -5.64 6.35 -2.87
CA SER A 61 -6.78 5.45 -3.07
C SER A 61 -8.11 6.14 -2.74
N GLN A 62 -8.18 6.87 -1.64
CA GLN A 62 -9.37 7.63 -1.26
C GLN A 62 -9.65 8.78 -2.25
N LEU A 63 -8.62 9.49 -2.65
CA LEU A 63 -8.75 10.59 -3.62
C LEU A 63 -9.30 10.05 -4.95
N LEU A 64 -8.70 8.98 -5.49
CA LEU A 64 -9.13 8.39 -6.75
C LEU A 64 -10.56 7.82 -6.65
N ARG A 65 -10.87 7.16 -5.54
CA ARG A 65 -12.22 6.68 -5.25
C ARG A 65 -13.24 7.83 -5.28
N ASN A 66 -12.96 8.94 -4.61
CA ASN A 66 -13.85 10.09 -4.55
C ASN A 66 -14.04 10.73 -5.94
N ILE A 67 -12.96 10.84 -6.73
CA ILE A 67 -13.04 11.31 -8.13
C ILE A 67 -13.92 10.38 -8.96
N PHE A 68 -13.70 9.07 -8.88
CA PHE A 68 -14.48 8.11 -9.66
C PHE A 68 -15.96 8.09 -9.26
N LEU A 69 -16.27 8.16 -7.96
CA LEU A 69 -17.64 8.26 -7.48
C LEU A 69 -18.34 9.52 -8.02
N SER A 70 -17.65 10.64 -8.04
CA SER A 70 -18.17 11.89 -8.59
C SER A 70 -18.42 11.83 -10.10
N LEU A 71 -17.62 11.06 -10.84
CA LEU A 71 -17.75 10.95 -12.30
C LEU A 71 -18.77 9.90 -12.76
N PHE A 72 -18.87 8.77 -12.04
CA PHE A 72 -19.59 7.58 -12.52
C PHE A 72 -20.80 7.17 -11.68
N SER A 73 -21.01 7.79 -10.52
CA SER A 73 -22.13 7.44 -9.62
C SER A 73 -22.92 8.67 -9.23
N THR A 74 -23.18 8.85 -7.97
CA THR A 74 -23.85 10.03 -7.42
C THR A 74 -22.86 11.16 -7.21
N PRO A 75 -23.17 12.40 -7.59
CA PRO A 75 -22.34 13.55 -7.24
C PRO A 75 -22.10 13.55 -5.72
N LEU A 76 -20.83 13.63 -5.32
CA LEU A 76 -20.50 13.77 -3.91
C LEU A 76 -21.13 15.08 -3.41
N THR A 77 -21.91 14.98 -2.36
CA THR A 77 -22.56 16.15 -1.73
C THR A 77 -21.54 17.13 -1.17
N ASP A 78 -20.30 16.67 -0.92
CA ASP A 78 -19.24 17.51 -0.43
C ASP A 78 -17.84 17.05 -0.94
N MET A 79 -17.53 17.35 -2.20
CA MET A 79 -16.20 17.13 -2.77
C MET A 79 -15.15 17.97 -2.02
N GLY A 80 -15.50 19.15 -1.53
CA GLY A 80 -14.59 20.01 -0.76
C GLY A 80 -14.10 19.31 0.51
N GLN A 81 -14.99 18.68 1.25
CA GLN A 81 -14.62 17.90 2.45
C GLN A 81 -13.71 16.71 2.08
N ALA A 82 -14.05 15.95 1.04
CA ALA A 82 -13.26 14.82 0.59
C ALA A 82 -11.82 15.22 0.18
N LEU A 83 -11.65 16.38 -0.45
CA LEU A 83 -10.34 16.95 -0.78
C LEU A 83 -9.62 17.47 0.46
N ALA A 84 -10.32 18.13 1.37
CA ALA A 84 -9.75 18.64 2.62
C ALA A 84 -9.19 17.51 3.50
N ASP A 85 -9.78 16.32 3.47
CA ASP A 85 -9.35 15.16 4.24
C ASP A 85 -8.14 14.44 3.61
N THR A 86 -8.02 14.45 2.28
CA THR A 86 -7.02 13.63 1.58
C THR A 86 -5.79 14.42 1.10
N VAL A 87 -5.98 15.63 0.59
CA VAL A 87 -4.89 16.40 -0.05
C VAL A 87 -3.80 16.82 0.93
N PRO A 88 -4.10 17.31 2.16
CA PRO A 88 -3.06 17.64 3.13
C PRO A 88 -2.21 16.45 3.52
N ALA A 89 -2.82 15.29 3.74
CA ALA A 89 -2.12 14.05 4.05
C ALA A 89 -1.19 13.64 2.89
N LEU A 90 -1.72 13.62 1.67
CA LEU A 90 -0.94 13.31 0.47
C LEU A 90 0.27 14.25 0.33
N PHE A 91 0.08 15.55 0.53
CA PHE A 91 1.15 16.54 0.44
C PHE A 91 2.24 16.33 1.50
N VAL A 92 1.87 16.23 2.77
CA VAL A 92 2.80 16.08 3.90
C VAL A 92 3.61 14.78 3.79
N TYR A 93 2.93 13.66 3.55
CA TYR A 93 3.62 12.37 3.47
C TYR A 93 4.45 12.21 2.19
N SER A 94 4.08 12.86 1.07
CA SER A 94 4.91 12.89 -0.13
C SER A 94 6.21 13.67 0.09
N ILE A 95 6.15 14.82 0.76
CA ILE A 95 7.36 15.59 1.13
C ILE A 95 8.25 14.77 2.05
N ALA A 96 7.69 14.14 3.09
CA ALA A 96 8.45 13.31 4.02
C ALA A 96 9.10 12.12 3.26
N TRP A 97 8.35 11.44 2.40
CA TRP A 97 8.86 10.33 1.61
C TRP A 97 10.00 10.75 0.69
N LEU A 98 9.86 11.84 -0.08
CA LEU A 98 10.88 12.36 -0.98
C LEU A 98 12.15 12.78 -0.23
N TYR A 99 11.98 13.43 0.92
CA TYR A 99 13.10 13.85 1.75
C TYR A 99 13.90 12.64 2.27
N TYR A 100 13.24 11.68 2.91
CA TYR A 100 13.93 10.50 3.46
C TYR A 100 14.45 9.57 2.38
N TRP A 101 13.79 9.50 1.22
CA TRP A 101 14.33 8.80 0.05
C TRP A 101 15.65 9.41 -0.42
N ARG A 102 15.72 10.74 -0.49
CA ARG A 102 16.95 11.43 -0.85
C ARG A 102 18.05 11.20 0.19
N VAL A 103 17.73 11.19 1.49
CA VAL A 103 18.69 10.87 2.54
C VAL A 103 19.21 9.44 2.38
N ALA A 104 18.33 8.45 2.21
CA ALA A 104 18.71 7.06 1.99
C ALA A 104 19.60 6.90 0.75
N TYR A 105 19.25 7.56 -0.33
CA TYR A 105 20.00 7.54 -1.58
C TYR A 105 21.40 8.14 -1.42
N ASN A 106 21.52 9.29 -0.78
CA ASN A 106 22.82 9.93 -0.53
C ASN A 106 23.70 9.11 0.41
N ASP A 107 23.14 8.54 1.48
CA ASP A 107 23.89 7.64 2.38
C ASP A 107 24.48 6.44 1.61
N ASN A 108 23.73 5.86 0.66
CA ASN A 108 24.15 4.72 -0.13
C ASN A 108 25.14 5.07 -1.25
N LEU A 109 25.14 6.32 -1.74
CA LEU A 109 26.16 6.80 -2.70
C LEU A 109 27.53 7.02 -2.04
N LEU A 110 27.53 7.48 -0.79
CA LEU A 110 28.77 7.83 -0.07
C LEU A 110 29.45 6.63 0.60
N THR A 111 28.66 5.63 0.99
CA THR A 111 29.18 4.46 1.73
C THR A 111 28.49 3.20 1.23
N ALA A 112 29.26 2.21 0.79
CA ALA A 112 28.73 0.92 0.33
C ALA A 112 27.95 0.23 1.47
N GLU A 113 26.74 -0.22 1.16
CA GLU A 113 25.81 -0.81 2.11
C GLU A 113 26.31 -2.21 2.55
N ASP A 114 26.36 -2.46 3.85
CA ASP A 114 26.65 -3.80 4.39
C ASP A 114 25.38 -4.68 4.35
N THR A 115 25.55 -6.00 4.61
CA THR A 115 24.46 -6.98 4.56
C THR A 115 23.33 -6.67 5.55
N ARG A 116 23.63 -6.07 6.70
CA ARG A 116 22.62 -5.73 7.73
C ARG A 116 21.77 -4.56 7.30
N CYS A 117 22.41 -3.51 6.78
CA CYS A 117 21.74 -2.33 6.25
C CYS A 117 20.89 -2.68 5.01
N ALA A 118 21.42 -3.49 4.10
CA ALA A 118 20.68 -4.00 2.94
C ALA A 118 19.42 -4.79 3.36
N THR A 119 19.48 -5.52 4.49
CA THR A 119 18.31 -6.23 5.02
C THR A 119 17.18 -5.27 5.41
N VAL A 120 17.48 -4.13 6.04
CA VAL A 120 16.46 -3.13 6.40
C VAL A 120 15.80 -2.54 5.15
N ARG A 121 16.59 -2.23 4.12
CA ARG A 121 16.07 -1.77 2.82
C ARG A 121 15.16 -2.81 2.17
N ARG A 122 15.57 -4.09 2.17
CA ARG A 122 14.77 -5.21 1.66
C ARG A 122 13.41 -5.31 2.38
N TRP A 123 13.37 -5.16 3.70
CA TRP A 123 12.12 -5.12 4.46
C TRP A 123 11.16 -4.06 3.94
N TYR A 124 11.63 -2.84 3.72
CA TYR A 124 10.80 -1.78 3.16
C TYR A 124 10.14 -2.20 1.85
N PHE A 125 10.94 -2.63 0.86
CA PHE A 125 10.42 -2.99 -0.45
C PHE A 125 9.48 -4.20 -0.42
N TYR A 126 9.83 -5.24 0.33
CA TYR A 126 8.98 -6.43 0.40
C TYR A 126 7.70 -6.21 1.19
N LEU A 127 7.69 -5.40 2.24
CA LEU A 127 6.47 -5.08 2.98
C LEU A 127 5.49 -4.25 2.14
N ILE A 128 5.96 -3.24 1.42
CA ILE A 128 5.09 -2.48 0.51
C ILE A 128 4.58 -3.38 -0.62
N SER A 129 5.45 -4.14 -1.26
CA SER A 129 5.05 -5.04 -2.36
C SER A 129 4.06 -6.11 -1.89
N TYR A 130 4.28 -6.69 -0.70
CA TYR A 130 3.37 -7.68 -0.13
C TYR A 130 2.00 -7.10 0.17
N GLY A 131 1.97 -6.00 0.91
CA GLY A 131 0.70 -5.40 1.33
C GLY A 131 -0.11 -4.84 0.16
N THR A 132 0.54 -4.17 -0.81
CA THR A 132 -0.16 -3.63 -1.98
C THR A 132 -0.66 -4.75 -2.91
N LEU A 133 0.10 -5.84 -3.09
CA LEU A 133 -0.39 -7.01 -3.83
C LEU A 133 -1.55 -7.70 -3.11
N SER A 134 -1.49 -7.80 -1.77
CA SER A 134 -2.61 -8.36 -0.97
C SER A 134 -3.90 -7.56 -1.16
N ILE A 135 -3.79 -6.23 -1.14
CA ILE A 135 -4.93 -5.33 -1.38
C ILE A 135 -5.43 -5.47 -2.82
N LEU A 136 -4.52 -5.50 -3.80
CA LEU A 136 -4.86 -5.72 -5.21
C LEU A 136 -5.66 -7.00 -5.42
N MET A 137 -5.21 -8.12 -4.83
CA MET A 137 -5.89 -9.40 -4.92
C MET A 137 -7.27 -9.37 -4.26
N PHE A 138 -7.38 -8.76 -3.08
CA PHE A 138 -8.65 -8.66 -2.37
C PHE A 138 -9.70 -7.89 -3.19
N TYR A 139 -9.38 -6.70 -3.65
CA TYR A 139 -10.32 -5.88 -4.43
C TYR A 139 -10.60 -6.47 -5.81
N THR A 140 -9.63 -7.16 -6.43
CA THR A 140 -9.88 -7.88 -7.70
C THR A 140 -10.85 -9.04 -7.50
N ALA A 141 -10.70 -9.82 -6.43
CA ALA A 141 -11.62 -10.90 -6.10
C ALA A 141 -13.03 -10.37 -5.76
N ASP A 142 -13.12 -9.27 -5.01
CA ASP A 142 -14.41 -8.67 -4.65
C ASP A 142 -15.11 -8.07 -5.89
N LEU A 143 -14.39 -7.40 -6.76
CA LEU A 143 -14.90 -6.93 -8.05
C LEU A 143 -15.45 -8.09 -8.89
N GLY A 144 -14.70 -9.18 -9.02
CA GLY A 144 -15.12 -10.37 -9.74
C GLY A 144 -16.41 -10.98 -9.16
N ARG A 145 -16.49 -11.08 -7.82
CA ARG A 145 -17.69 -11.54 -7.12
C ARG A 145 -18.92 -10.65 -7.42
N ARG A 146 -18.76 -9.32 -7.33
CA ARG A 146 -19.85 -8.36 -7.59
C ARG A 146 -20.30 -8.41 -9.05
N LEU A 147 -19.38 -8.52 -10.00
CA LEU A 147 -19.71 -8.67 -11.43
C LEU A 147 -20.49 -9.97 -11.69
N TRP A 148 -20.07 -11.08 -11.06
CA TRP A 148 -20.79 -12.35 -11.14
C TRP A 148 -22.21 -12.26 -10.57
N GLU A 149 -22.35 -11.69 -9.38
CA GLU A 149 -23.65 -11.47 -8.76
C GLU A 149 -24.56 -10.60 -9.62
N ALA A 150 -24.05 -9.54 -10.23
CA ALA A 150 -24.81 -8.68 -11.11
C ALA A 150 -25.25 -9.42 -12.40
N ALA A 151 -24.37 -10.24 -12.97
CA ALA A 151 -24.68 -11.01 -14.18
C ALA A 151 -25.73 -12.12 -13.94
N THR A 152 -25.83 -12.63 -12.71
CA THR A 152 -26.74 -13.75 -12.36
C THR A 152 -28.06 -13.31 -11.72
N ARG A 153 -28.20 -12.04 -11.33
CA ARG A 153 -29.46 -11.50 -10.79
C ARG A 153 -30.45 -11.16 -11.91
N ALA A 154 -31.70 -11.59 -11.75
CA ALA A 154 -32.78 -11.13 -12.60
C ALA A 154 -33.02 -9.62 -12.35
N GLY A 155 -32.57 -8.77 -13.26
CA GLY A 155 -32.64 -7.32 -13.14
C GLY A 155 -31.30 -6.60 -13.22
N GLY A 156 -30.19 -7.34 -13.32
CA GLY A 156 -28.86 -6.75 -13.50
C GLY A 156 -28.34 -5.99 -12.30
N PHE A 157 -27.66 -4.88 -12.55
CA PHE A 157 -27.16 -3.98 -11.52
C PHE A 157 -28.33 -3.22 -10.88
N GLY A 158 -28.63 -3.51 -9.60
CA GLY A 158 -29.60 -2.72 -8.83
C GLY A 158 -29.13 -1.28 -8.61
N ALA A 159 -30.06 -0.36 -8.36
CA ALA A 159 -29.75 1.02 -8.06
C ALA A 159 -28.76 1.10 -6.87
N GLY A 160 -27.62 1.80 -7.04
CA GLY A 160 -26.57 1.93 -6.06
C GLY A 160 -25.46 0.85 -6.10
N ALA A 161 -25.57 -0.17 -6.96
CA ALA A 161 -24.52 -1.17 -7.14
C ALA A 161 -23.27 -0.61 -7.83
N GLU A 162 -23.38 0.53 -8.49
CA GLU A 162 -22.26 1.20 -9.18
C GLU A 162 -21.19 1.72 -8.21
N SER A 163 -21.59 2.26 -7.08
CA SER A 163 -20.68 2.86 -6.10
C SER A 163 -19.64 1.88 -5.52
N PRO A 164 -19.97 0.64 -5.13
CA PRO A 164 -18.99 -0.34 -4.71
C PRO A 164 -18.03 -0.77 -5.82
N LEU A 165 -18.51 -0.96 -7.06
CA LEU A 165 -17.68 -1.35 -8.21
C LEU A 165 -16.65 -0.26 -8.54
N VAL A 166 -17.09 1.00 -8.55
CA VAL A 166 -16.23 2.16 -8.77
C VAL A 166 -15.16 2.26 -7.69
N SER A 167 -15.54 2.00 -6.44
CA SER A 167 -14.60 1.94 -5.32
C SER A 167 -13.53 0.86 -5.53
N ASP A 168 -13.94 -0.36 -5.88
CA ASP A 168 -13.02 -1.48 -6.09
C ASP A 168 -12.01 -1.17 -7.20
N VAL A 169 -12.47 -0.59 -8.32
CA VAL A 169 -11.59 -0.18 -9.42
C VAL A 169 -10.57 0.86 -8.97
N ALA A 170 -10.95 1.85 -8.18
CA ALA A 170 -10.01 2.85 -7.67
C ALA A 170 -8.90 2.21 -6.83
N TRP A 171 -9.25 1.31 -5.91
CA TRP A 171 -8.29 0.58 -5.10
C TRP A 171 -7.37 -0.32 -5.94
N ILE A 172 -7.92 -1.01 -6.94
CA ILE A 172 -7.16 -1.86 -7.87
C ILE A 172 -6.10 -1.03 -8.61
N VAL A 173 -6.48 0.12 -9.17
CA VAL A 173 -5.58 0.99 -9.94
C VAL A 173 -4.40 1.46 -9.09
N VAL A 174 -4.67 1.96 -7.89
CA VAL A 174 -3.61 2.45 -7.00
C VAL A 174 -2.75 1.30 -6.49
N ALA A 175 -3.36 0.19 -6.07
CA ALA A 175 -2.63 -0.98 -5.57
C ALA A 175 -1.73 -1.60 -6.65
N ALA A 176 -2.22 -1.72 -7.89
CA ALA A 176 -1.43 -2.19 -9.02
C ALA A 176 -0.24 -1.27 -9.33
N THR A 177 -0.45 0.04 -9.30
CA THR A 177 0.60 1.04 -9.54
C THR A 177 1.70 0.96 -8.47
N PHE A 178 1.31 0.91 -7.19
CA PHE A 178 2.26 0.79 -6.08
C PHE A 178 3.02 -0.54 -6.10
N TRP A 179 2.31 -1.64 -6.28
CA TRP A 179 2.92 -2.96 -6.39
C TRP A 179 3.90 -3.04 -7.55
N LEU A 180 3.49 -2.66 -8.76
CA LEU A 180 4.33 -2.70 -9.96
C LEU A 180 5.59 -1.84 -9.80
N SER A 181 5.45 -0.61 -9.31
CA SER A 181 6.60 0.28 -9.14
C SER A 181 7.64 -0.30 -8.18
N HIS A 182 7.22 -0.80 -7.01
CA HIS A 182 8.13 -1.39 -6.02
C HIS A 182 8.69 -2.73 -6.50
N TRP A 183 7.87 -3.57 -7.12
CA TRP A 183 8.30 -4.86 -7.67
C TRP A 183 9.33 -4.71 -8.79
N LEU A 184 9.14 -3.76 -9.71
CA LEU A 184 10.11 -3.50 -10.79
C LEU A 184 11.46 -3.02 -10.23
N ILE A 185 11.44 -2.18 -9.18
CA ILE A 185 12.68 -1.77 -8.50
C ILE A 185 13.36 -2.99 -7.87
N VAL A 186 12.61 -3.85 -7.15
CA VAL A 186 13.16 -5.09 -6.57
C VAL A 186 13.78 -5.99 -7.64
N GLN A 187 13.08 -6.20 -8.75
CA GLN A 187 13.59 -7.03 -9.85
C GLN A 187 14.87 -6.46 -10.45
N ARG A 188 14.92 -5.14 -10.66
CA ARG A 188 16.11 -4.47 -11.18
C ARG A 188 17.30 -4.60 -10.23
N VAL A 189 17.11 -4.38 -8.94
CA VAL A 189 18.17 -4.51 -7.93
C VAL A 189 18.64 -5.95 -7.85
N THR A 190 17.71 -6.92 -7.86
CA THR A 190 18.01 -8.34 -7.82
C THR A 190 18.81 -8.81 -9.06
N SER A 191 18.52 -8.27 -10.25
CA SER A 191 19.26 -8.65 -11.47
C SER A 191 20.72 -8.17 -11.49
N LEU A 192 21.06 -7.19 -10.66
CA LEU A 192 22.40 -6.59 -10.59
C LEU A 192 23.29 -7.16 -9.48
N SER A 193 22.76 -7.97 -8.55
CA SER A 193 23.50 -8.45 -7.38
C SER A 193 23.15 -9.91 -7.04
N GLU A 194 24.17 -10.77 -6.96
CA GLU A 194 24.00 -12.16 -6.52
C GLU A 194 23.57 -12.25 -5.05
N ASP A 195 24.01 -11.34 -4.19
CA ASP A 195 23.61 -11.29 -2.77
C ASP A 195 22.12 -11.01 -2.60
N GLU A 196 21.57 -10.17 -3.48
CA GLU A 196 20.13 -9.91 -3.52
C GLU A 196 19.35 -11.15 -3.99
N GLN A 197 19.87 -11.89 -4.98
CA GLN A 197 19.24 -13.12 -5.48
C GLN A 197 19.20 -14.22 -4.40
N ARG A 198 20.27 -14.34 -3.60
CA ARG A 198 20.41 -15.36 -2.55
C ARG A 198 19.74 -14.98 -1.23
N SER A 199 19.21 -13.78 -1.11
CA SER A 199 18.59 -13.27 0.11
C SER A 199 17.47 -14.18 0.62
N VAL A 200 17.57 -14.57 1.90
CA VAL A 200 16.52 -15.36 2.58
C VAL A 200 15.18 -14.60 2.58
N LEU A 201 15.21 -13.30 2.77
CA LEU A 201 14.02 -12.46 2.81
C LEU A 201 13.26 -12.48 1.48
N ARG A 202 13.99 -12.51 0.35
CA ARG A 202 13.37 -12.68 -0.98
C ARG A 202 12.64 -14.01 -1.10
N LYS A 203 13.26 -15.10 -0.63
CA LYS A 203 12.64 -16.43 -0.65
C LYS A 203 11.37 -16.45 0.21
N VAL A 204 11.45 -15.91 1.42
CA VAL A 204 10.29 -15.78 2.33
C VAL A 204 9.17 -15.02 1.63
N TYR A 205 9.46 -13.84 1.07
CA TYR A 205 8.48 -13.05 0.31
C TYR A 205 7.82 -13.87 -0.81
N LEU A 206 8.61 -14.55 -1.65
CA LEU A 206 8.07 -15.33 -2.77
C LEU A 206 7.18 -16.48 -2.30
N TYR A 207 7.58 -17.22 -1.26
CA TYR A 207 6.75 -18.30 -0.71
C TYR A 207 5.46 -17.77 -0.08
N PHE A 208 5.52 -16.64 0.63
CA PHE A 208 4.32 -16.00 1.14
C PHE A 208 3.37 -15.56 0.02
N MET A 209 3.91 -15.03 -1.09
CA MET A 209 3.11 -14.68 -2.25
C MET A 209 2.42 -15.90 -2.87
N VAL A 210 3.17 -16.98 -3.08
CA VAL A 210 2.59 -18.22 -3.62
C VAL A 210 1.51 -18.76 -2.69
N PHE A 211 1.74 -18.81 -1.39
CA PHE A 211 0.77 -19.27 -0.40
C PHE A 211 -0.50 -18.39 -0.42
N GLN A 212 -0.35 -17.08 -0.41
CA GLN A 212 -1.48 -16.16 -0.41
C GLN A 212 -2.28 -16.25 -1.73
N THR A 213 -1.61 -16.23 -2.88
CA THR A 213 -2.29 -16.34 -4.17
C THR A 213 -3.05 -17.66 -4.30
N LEU A 214 -2.44 -18.76 -3.87
CA LEU A 214 -3.11 -20.07 -3.84
C LEU A 214 -4.34 -20.04 -2.92
N SER A 215 -4.20 -19.49 -1.71
CA SER A 215 -5.31 -19.41 -0.74
C SER A 215 -6.48 -18.58 -1.28
N VAL A 216 -6.22 -17.42 -1.86
CA VAL A 216 -7.26 -16.59 -2.48
C VAL A 216 -7.89 -17.30 -3.67
N THR A 217 -7.10 -17.95 -4.52
CA THR A 217 -7.61 -18.68 -5.70
C THR A 217 -8.52 -19.83 -5.28
N VAL A 218 -8.09 -20.66 -4.32
CA VAL A 218 -8.89 -21.81 -3.84
C VAL A 218 -10.19 -21.33 -3.18
N THR A 219 -10.11 -20.29 -2.35
CA THR A 219 -11.31 -19.73 -1.69
C THR A 219 -12.27 -19.13 -2.72
N SER A 220 -11.78 -18.35 -3.68
CA SER A 220 -12.60 -17.77 -4.74
C SER A 220 -13.24 -18.83 -5.64
N LEU A 221 -12.50 -19.90 -5.96
CA LEU A 221 -13.02 -21.03 -6.73
C LEU A 221 -14.13 -21.75 -5.98
N ALA A 222 -13.97 -21.98 -4.67
CA ALA A 222 -15.01 -22.62 -3.83
C ALA A 222 -16.29 -21.78 -3.79
N PHE A 223 -16.19 -20.45 -3.64
CA PHE A 223 -17.35 -19.56 -3.69
C PHE A 223 -17.99 -19.53 -5.09
N PHE A 224 -17.21 -19.51 -6.14
CA PHE A 224 -17.70 -19.55 -7.51
C PHE A 224 -18.46 -20.85 -7.79
N LEU A 225 -17.89 -22.02 -7.46
CA LEU A 225 -18.55 -23.32 -7.65
C LEU A 225 -19.84 -23.40 -6.83
N ASN A 226 -19.85 -22.93 -5.58
CA ASN A 226 -21.08 -22.87 -4.78
C ASN A 226 -22.15 -21.99 -5.45
N SER A 227 -21.77 -20.84 -6.02
CA SER A 227 -22.71 -19.96 -6.73
C SER A 227 -23.26 -20.60 -7.99
N VAL A 228 -22.43 -21.30 -8.77
CA VAL A 228 -22.85 -22.05 -9.98
C VAL A 228 -23.82 -23.18 -9.60
N LEU A 229 -23.50 -23.95 -8.55
CA LEU A 229 -24.38 -25.04 -8.06
C LEU A 229 -25.74 -24.49 -7.62
N ARG A 230 -25.78 -23.38 -6.90
CA ARG A 230 -27.04 -22.74 -6.51
C ARG A 230 -27.86 -22.30 -7.71
N LEU A 231 -27.22 -21.74 -8.73
CA LEU A 231 -27.87 -21.33 -9.98
C LEU A 231 -28.49 -22.54 -10.69
N ILE A 232 -27.75 -23.66 -10.79
CA ILE A 232 -28.24 -24.91 -11.46
C ILE A 232 -29.39 -25.55 -10.65
N LEU A 233 -29.30 -25.54 -9.32
CA LEU A 233 -30.30 -26.15 -8.45
C LEU A 233 -31.52 -25.25 -8.19
N GLY A 234 -31.55 -24.03 -8.70
CA GLY A 234 -32.64 -23.06 -8.52
C GLY A 234 -32.85 -22.63 -7.06
N THR A 235 -31.83 -22.78 -6.20
CA THR A 235 -31.91 -22.37 -4.80
C THR A 235 -31.57 -20.90 -4.65
N SER A 236 -32.55 -20.10 -4.19
CA SER A 236 -32.33 -18.69 -3.85
C SER A 236 -31.30 -18.52 -2.73
N PRO A 237 -30.53 -17.41 -2.68
CA PRO A 237 -29.65 -17.10 -1.55
C PRO A 237 -30.46 -17.11 -0.23
N LEU A 238 -29.92 -17.74 0.80
CA LEU A 238 -30.46 -17.70 2.17
C LEU A 238 -30.54 -16.24 2.65
N GLY A 239 -31.67 -15.58 2.50
CA GLY A 239 -31.86 -14.18 2.90
C GLY A 239 -33.20 -13.58 2.50
N SER A 240 -34.00 -14.25 1.67
CA SER A 240 -35.31 -13.73 1.23
C SER A 240 -36.54 -14.42 1.87
N SER A 241 -36.36 -15.24 2.89
CA SER A 241 -37.46 -15.87 3.64
C SER A 241 -37.71 -15.14 4.95
N GLY A 242 -38.31 -13.97 4.87
CA GLY A 242 -38.67 -13.24 6.09
C GLY A 242 -39.35 -11.92 5.87
N GLU A 243 -40.31 -11.83 4.94
CA GLU A 243 -41.35 -10.78 5.02
C GLU A 243 -42.45 -11.09 3.99
N SER A 244 -43.28 -12.06 4.35
CA SER A 244 -44.66 -12.17 3.83
C SER A 244 -45.47 -12.97 4.82
N LEU A 245 -45.93 -12.29 5.88
CA LEU A 245 -47.18 -12.57 6.61
C LEU A 245 -47.68 -11.23 7.19
#